data_a38f25d15dc699c9ab05e0f5f2f11070
#
_entry.id   a38f25d15dc699c9ab05e0f5f2f11070
#
_cell.length_a   1.000
_cell.length_b   1.000
_cell.length_c   1.000
_cell.angle_alpha   90.00
_cell.angle_beta   90.00
_cell.angle_gamma   90.00
#
_symmetry.space_group_name_H-M   'P 1'
#
loop_
_entity.id
_entity.type
_entity.pdbx_description
1 polymer ?
#
loop_
_entity_poly.entity_id
_entity_poly.type
_entity_poly.pdbx_seq_one_letter_code
_entity_poly.pdbx_strand_id
1 'polypeptide(L)' 'MVKINGEPQDAAGQSIAVYLGAAGYDSRAVAVEYNEAILSKAQYAATQLADGDVVEIVCFMGGGC' A
#
# COMPACT_ATOMS: atom_id res chain seq x y z
N MET A 1 0.56 14.02 3.87
CA MET A 1 0.50 13.13 2.69
C MET A 1 1.29 11.87 2.92
N VAL A 2 0.90 10.81 2.29
CA VAL A 2 1.63 9.55 2.27
C VAL A 2 2.33 9.44 0.92
N LYS A 3 3.62 9.10 0.91
CA LYS A 3 4.33 8.93 -0.35
C LYS A 3 4.17 7.48 -0.80
N ILE A 4 3.54 7.27 -1.95
CA ILE A 4 3.27 5.93 -2.48
C ILE A 4 3.91 5.82 -3.86
N ASN A 5 4.86 4.90 -3.99
CA ASN A 5 5.66 4.73 -5.21
C ASN A 5 6.30 6.03 -5.67
N GLY A 6 6.79 6.82 -4.71
CA GLY A 6 7.47 8.07 -5.00
C GLY A 6 6.58 9.28 -5.18
N GLU A 7 5.26 9.12 -5.11
CA GLU A 7 4.32 10.22 -5.33
C GLU A 7 3.49 10.50 -4.08
N PRO A 8 3.26 11.77 -3.74
CA PRO A 8 2.43 12.11 -2.59
C PRO A 8 0.96 11.81 -2.89
N GLN A 9 0.30 11.13 -1.94
CA GLN A 9 -1.10 10.77 -2.05
C GLN A 9 -1.83 11.18 -0.77
N ASP A 10 -3.07 11.61 -0.91
CA ASP A 10 -3.90 11.95 0.24
C ASP A 10 -4.57 10.68 0.77
N ALA A 11 -3.79 9.83 1.41
CA ALA A 11 -4.24 8.52 1.85
C ALA A 11 -4.14 8.31 3.36
N ALA A 12 -3.74 9.33 4.11
CA ALA A 12 -3.61 9.22 5.57
C ALA A 12 -4.97 8.90 6.19
N GLY A 13 -4.98 8.01 7.17
CA GLY A 13 -6.21 7.59 7.85
C GLY A 13 -6.87 6.37 7.26
N GLN A 14 -6.48 5.94 6.07
CA GLN A 14 -6.99 4.71 5.46
C GLN A 14 -6.09 3.54 5.83
N SER A 15 -6.65 2.33 5.88
CA SER A 15 -5.82 1.14 5.96
C SER A 15 -5.16 0.88 4.61
N ILE A 16 -4.07 0.13 4.62
CA ILE A 16 -3.41 -0.26 3.36
C ILE A 16 -4.37 -1.07 2.50
N ALA A 17 -5.17 -1.96 3.11
CA ALA A 17 -6.16 -2.74 2.36
C ALA A 17 -7.17 -1.84 1.65
N VAL A 18 -7.67 -0.81 2.33
CA VAL A 18 -8.62 0.13 1.73
C VAL A 18 -7.96 0.89 0.58
N TYR A 19 -6.74 1.36 0.79
CA TYR A 19 -6.03 2.09 -0.26
C TYR A 19 -5.82 1.23 -1.50
N LEU A 20 -5.39 -0.03 -1.33
CA LEU A 20 -5.15 -0.92 -2.46
C LEU A 20 -6.43 -1.15 -3.25
N GLY A 21 -7.54 -1.35 -2.57
CA GLY A 21 -8.84 -1.54 -3.25
C GLY A 21 -9.27 -0.31 -4.01
N ALA A 22 -9.14 0.86 -3.40
CA ALA A 22 -9.54 2.12 -4.03
C ALA A 22 -8.67 2.47 -5.23
N ALA A 23 -7.38 2.11 -5.20
CA ALA A 23 -6.46 2.39 -6.29
C ALA A 23 -6.49 1.34 -7.40
N GLY A 24 -7.27 0.28 -7.23
CA GLY A 24 -7.41 -0.74 -8.26
C GLY A 24 -6.37 -1.85 -8.21
N TYR A 25 -5.61 -1.97 -7.13
CA TYR A 25 -4.65 -3.06 -6.97
C TYR A 25 -5.35 -4.33 -6.49
N ASP A 26 -4.85 -5.47 -6.96
CA ASP A 26 -5.23 -6.76 -6.39
C ASP A 26 -4.25 -7.09 -5.28
N SER A 27 -4.74 -7.12 -4.04
CA SER A 27 -3.87 -7.34 -2.88
C SER A 27 -3.14 -8.68 -2.91
N ARG A 28 -3.64 -9.65 -3.68
CA ARG A 28 -2.99 -10.95 -3.83
C ARG A 28 -1.82 -10.91 -4.81
N ALA A 29 -1.74 -9.88 -5.63
CA ALA A 29 -0.76 -9.77 -6.70
C ALA A 29 0.33 -8.74 -6.41
N VAL A 30 0.31 -8.13 -5.23
CA VAL A 30 1.27 -7.08 -4.90
C VAL A 30 2.02 -7.42 -3.61
N ALA A 31 3.23 -6.86 -3.50
CA ALA A 31 3.99 -6.83 -2.27
C ALA A 31 4.05 -5.37 -1.82
N VAL A 32 3.88 -5.15 -0.52
CA VAL A 32 3.89 -3.81 0.05
C VAL A 32 5.08 -3.67 0.98
N GLU A 33 5.86 -2.62 0.74
CA GLU A 33 6.95 -2.21 1.61
C GLU A 33 6.48 -0.97 2.36
N TYR A 34 6.37 -1.06 3.67
CA TYR A 34 5.85 0.02 4.50
C TYR A 34 6.99 0.55 5.36
N ASN A 35 7.42 1.78 5.08
CA ASN A 35 8.55 2.42 5.77
C ASN A 35 9.77 1.49 5.78
N GLU A 36 10.12 0.96 4.60
CA GLU A 36 11.28 0.11 4.36
C GLU A 36 11.19 -1.31 4.93
N ALA A 37 10.03 -1.71 5.40
CA ALA A 37 9.82 -3.08 5.90
C ALA A 37 8.75 -3.78 5.08
N ILE A 38 9.01 -5.04 4.70
CA ILE A 38 8.01 -5.83 3.99
C ILE A 38 6.83 -6.08 4.93
N LEU A 39 5.63 -5.76 4.48
CA LEU A 39 4.42 -5.93 5.27
C LEU A 39 3.72 -7.20 4.82
N SER A 40 3.33 -8.05 5.77
CA SER A 40 2.60 -9.27 5.43
C SER A 40 1.16 -8.92 5.04
N LYS A 41 0.57 -9.74 4.17
CA LYS A 41 -0.81 -9.51 3.72
C LYS A 41 -1.80 -9.53 4.88
N ALA A 42 -1.53 -10.30 5.91
CA ALA A 42 -2.39 -10.35 7.10
C ALA A 42 -2.45 -9.02 7.84
N GLN A 43 -1.47 -8.14 7.62
CA GLN A 43 -1.41 -6.84 8.28
C GLN A 43 -2.03 -5.71 7.47
N TYR A 44 -2.42 -5.96 6.23
CA TYR A 44 -2.90 -4.88 5.35
C TYR A 44 -4.13 -4.17 5.90
N ALA A 45 -5.07 -4.92 6.44
CA ALA A 45 -6.29 -4.33 7.00
C ALA A 45 -6.07 -3.65 8.35
N ALA A 46 -5.03 -4.06 9.07
CA ALA A 46 -4.75 -3.53 10.40
C ALA A 46 -3.78 -2.35 10.38
N THR A 47 -3.08 -2.12 9.28
CA THR A 47 -2.07 -1.06 9.18
C THR A 47 -2.70 0.18 8.57
N GLN A 48 -2.80 1.25 9.34
CA GLN A 48 -3.34 2.50 8.86
C GLN A 48 -2.22 3.41 8.40
N LEU A 49 -2.42 4.03 7.24
CA LEU A 49 -1.47 4.99 6.70
C LEU A 49 -1.52 6.28 7.50
N ALA A 50 -0.36 6.85 7.76
CA ALA A 50 -0.23 8.09 8.49
C ALA A 50 0.56 9.09 7.67
N ASP A 51 0.33 10.37 7.94
CA ASP A 51 1.06 11.43 7.27
C ASP A 51 2.57 11.25 7.45
N GLY A 52 3.29 11.31 6.36
CA GLY A 52 4.75 11.12 6.37
C GLY A 52 5.20 9.69 6.08
N ASP A 53 4.26 8.73 6.02
CA ASP A 53 4.62 7.35 5.68
C ASP A 53 5.13 7.25 4.25
N VAL A 54 6.03 6.31 4.02
CA VAL A 54 6.58 6.00 2.71
C VAL A 54 6.24 4.55 2.38
N VAL A 55 5.53 4.35 1.28
CA VAL A 55 5.03 3.03 0.89
C VAL A 55 5.46 2.73 -0.55
N GLU A 56 5.95 1.52 -0.76
CA GLU A 56 6.25 1.01 -2.10
C GLU A 56 5.34 -0.18 -2.38
N ILE A 57 4.70 -0.16 -3.54
CA ILE A 57 3.81 -1.24 -3.96
C ILE A 57 4.37 -1.83 -5.25
N VAL A 58 4.67 -3.12 -5.22
CA VAL A 58 5.26 -3.82 -6.35
C VAL A 58 4.30 -4.92 -6.79
N CYS A 59 3.97 -4.96 -8.07
CA CYS A 59 3.16 -6.01 -8.64
C CYS A 59 4.06 -7.15 -9.11
N PHE A 60 3.78 -8.37 -8.67
CA PHE A 60 4.60 -9.52 -9.03
C PHE A 60 3.83 -10.58 -9.82
N MET A 61 2.55 -10.32 -10.13
CA MET A 61 1.75 -11.22 -10.96
C MET A 61 1.21 -10.44 -12.14
N GLY A 62 1.29 -11.02 -13.32
CA GLY A 62 0.79 -10.39 -14.52
C GLY A 62 -0.71 -10.13 -14.43
N GLY A 63 -1.13 -8.93 -14.84
CA GLY A 63 -2.53 -8.55 -14.80
C GLY A 63 -3.06 -8.18 -13.42
N GLY A 64 -2.22 -8.16 -12.40
CA GLY A 64 -2.62 -7.86 -11.04
C GLY A 64 -2.60 -6.39 -10.67
N CYS A 65 -2.21 -5.54 -11.57
CA CYS A 65 -2.10 -4.11 -11.33
C CYS A 65 -3.14 -3.33 -12.09
#